data_af1642fb29580a3750d2b025bf457d2d
#
_entry.id   af1642fb29580a3750d2b025bf457d2d
#
_cell.length_a   1.000
_cell.length_b   1.000
_cell.length_c   1.000
_cell.angle_alpha   90.00
_cell.angle_beta   90.00
_cell.angle_gamma   90.00
#
_symmetry.space_group_name_H-M   'P 1'
#
loop_
_entity.id
_entity.type
_entity.pdbx_description
1 polymer ?
#
loop_
_entity_poly.entity_id
_entity_poly.type
_entity_poly.pdbx_seq_one_letter_code
_entity_poly.pdbx_strand_id
1 'polypeptide(L)'
;MSPTDQKHKRNGDADDLPPDLDLEDESVEEIVEPETAGPDVAFTTIDWTPHAGDADGMVGAEVIQTLVKRLPNAPGVYRMMNAAGDVLYVGKARSLKKRVTNYAQGRFHTARIGRMVRETATMEFVVTRTEIEALLLEANLIKRLRPRFNVLMRDDKSFPYILLTGDHVSPGIYKHRGARSRKGDYFGPFASAGAVGRTINSLQRAFLLRSCTNSFYENRTRPCLLYQIKRCAGPCTGEISHQDYAGLVAEAKDFLSGRSLKVKTEISAAMQQASEELDFERAAIYRDRLAALSHVQAHQGINPQTVEEADVFAVHQEGGQTCIQVFFFRTGQNWGNRAYFPKADPALEAAEVLGSFLAQFYDDKPTPRAILLSHAVVEQELLA
;
A
#
# COMPACT_ATOMS: atom_id res chain seq x y z
N MET A 1 -52.57 -47.62 25.73
CA MET A 1 -51.33 -47.09 26.31
C MET A 1 -50.50 -46.48 25.16
N SER A 2 -50.60 -45.19 25.01
CA SER A 2 -49.86 -44.41 23.99
C SER A 2 -48.53 -43.97 24.53
N PRO A 3 -47.46 -43.86 23.71
CA PRO A 3 -46.31 -43.01 24.02
C PRO A 3 -46.38 -41.73 23.23
N THR A 4 -46.11 -40.70 23.97
CA THR A 4 -46.05 -39.27 23.73
C THR A 4 -45.07 -38.83 22.62
N ASP A 5 -45.59 -37.98 21.76
CA ASP A 5 -44.89 -37.17 20.79
C ASP A 5 -43.96 -36.12 21.49
N GLN A 6 -42.66 -36.22 21.26
CA GLN A 6 -41.71 -35.14 21.56
C GLN A 6 -41.25 -34.48 20.25
N LYS A 7 -41.84 -33.33 19.96
CA LYS A 7 -41.36 -32.40 18.93
C LYS A 7 -40.01 -31.79 19.36
N HIS A 8 -38.93 -32.21 18.74
CA HIS A 8 -37.65 -31.49 18.79
C HIS A 8 -37.72 -30.31 17.83
N LYS A 9 -37.84 -29.12 18.37
CA LYS A 9 -37.52 -27.88 17.68
C LYS A 9 -35.98 -27.81 17.50
N ARG A 10 -35.52 -27.95 16.28
CA ARG A 10 -34.17 -27.55 15.88
C ARG A 10 -34.18 -26.03 15.66
N ASN A 11 -33.64 -25.29 16.62
CA ASN A 11 -33.14 -23.94 16.37
C ASN A 11 -31.88 -24.09 15.52
N GLY A 12 -31.96 -23.66 14.28
CA GLY A 12 -30.78 -23.52 13.43
C GLY A 12 -30.04 -22.23 13.86
N ASP A 13 -28.92 -22.39 14.53
CA ASP A 13 -27.97 -21.33 14.75
C ASP A 13 -27.34 -20.96 13.39
N ALA A 14 -27.59 -19.71 12.99
CA ALA A 14 -27.15 -19.12 11.71
C ALA A 14 -25.78 -18.44 11.84
N ASP A 15 -24.88 -18.96 12.69
CA ASP A 15 -23.62 -18.29 13.02
C ASP A 15 -22.36 -19.17 12.94
N ASP A 16 -22.37 -20.23 12.11
CA ASP A 16 -21.16 -21.03 11.85
C ASP A 16 -20.86 -21.07 10.33
N LEU A 17 -20.60 -19.89 9.74
CA LEU A 17 -19.82 -19.84 8.51
C LEU A 17 -18.34 -19.81 8.93
N PRO A 18 -17.52 -20.76 8.45
CA PRO A 18 -16.08 -20.72 8.73
C PRO A 18 -15.50 -19.41 8.20
N PRO A 19 -14.47 -18.83 8.89
CA PRO A 19 -13.80 -17.64 8.41
C PRO A 19 -13.31 -17.91 6.99
N ASP A 20 -13.54 -16.94 6.11
CA ASP A 20 -13.16 -16.98 4.70
C ASP A 20 -11.78 -17.61 4.54
N LEU A 21 -11.75 -18.86 4.08
CA LEU A 21 -10.55 -19.46 3.55
C LEU A 21 -10.12 -18.55 2.40
N ASP A 22 -8.99 -17.89 2.55
CA ASP A 22 -8.27 -17.20 1.48
C ASP A 22 -7.85 -18.26 0.44
N LEU A 23 -8.83 -18.72 -0.32
CA LEU A 23 -8.58 -19.44 -1.56
C LEU A 23 -7.99 -18.39 -2.49
N GLU A 24 -6.67 -18.36 -2.56
CA GLU A 24 -5.97 -17.64 -3.60
C GLU A 24 -6.56 -18.13 -4.93
N ASP A 25 -7.34 -17.26 -5.57
CA ASP A 25 -7.96 -17.57 -6.86
C ASP A 25 -6.84 -17.48 -7.91
N GLU A 26 -6.17 -18.61 -8.17
CA GLU A 26 -5.10 -18.78 -9.16
C GLU A 26 -5.55 -18.48 -10.60
N SER A 27 -6.84 -18.19 -10.82
CA SER A 27 -7.42 -18.00 -12.16
C SER A 27 -7.10 -16.63 -12.80
N VAL A 28 -6.58 -15.67 -12.05
CA VAL A 28 -6.23 -14.33 -12.54
C VAL A 28 -4.73 -14.19 -12.66
N GLU A 29 -4.24 -14.03 -13.91
CA GLU A 29 -2.81 -13.81 -14.15
C GLU A 29 -2.30 -12.57 -13.39
N GLU A 30 -1.19 -12.75 -12.66
CA GLU A 30 -0.47 -11.69 -11.99
C GLU A 30 0.72 -11.25 -12.83
N ILE A 31 0.76 -9.98 -13.19
CA ILE A 31 1.91 -9.35 -13.80
C ILE A 31 2.79 -8.82 -12.66
N VAL A 32 3.90 -9.51 -12.41
CA VAL A 32 4.93 -9.07 -11.46
C VAL A 32 6.05 -8.41 -12.24
N GLU A 33 6.15 -7.09 -12.13
CA GLU A 33 7.31 -6.36 -12.64
C GLU A 33 8.34 -6.19 -11.51
N PRO A 34 9.66 -6.36 -11.80
CA PRO A 34 10.67 -6.05 -10.82
C PRO A 34 10.47 -4.58 -10.38
N GLU A 35 10.50 -4.34 -9.07
CA GLU A 35 10.55 -2.97 -8.57
C GLU A 35 11.78 -2.34 -9.19
N THR A 36 11.58 -1.38 -10.09
CA THR A 36 12.64 -0.43 -10.37
C THR A 36 12.91 0.21 -9.01
N ALA A 37 14.12 0.06 -8.50
CA ALA A 37 14.62 0.95 -7.47
C ALA A 37 14.09 2.33 -7.88
N GLY A 38 13.27 2.94 -7.00
CA GLY A 38 12.68 4.26 -7.28
C GLY A 38 13.78 5.13 -7.83
N PRO A 39 13.52 6.17 -8.62
CA PRO A 39 14.55 6.86 -9.36
C PRO A 39 15.72 6.91 -8.42
N ASP A 40 16.80 6.19 -8.77
CA ASP A 40 18.05 6.36 -8.09
C ASP A 40 18.27 7.87 -8.18
N VAL A 41 17.69 8.59 -7.21
CA VAL A 41 18.17 9.92 -6.91
C VAL A 41 19.60 9.57 -6.70
N ALA A 42 20.40 9.84 -7.73
CA ALA A 42 21.74 9.34 -7.83
C ALA A 42 22.46 9.78 -6.58
N PHE A 43 22.28 9.02 -5.50
CA PHE A 43 23.14 9.02 -4.33
C PHE A 43 24.46 8.35 -4.77
N THR A 44 24.87 8.72 -5.99
CA THR A 44 26.22 8.53 -6.47
C THR A 44 27.10 9.26 -5.47
N THR A 45 27.57 8.49 -4.48
CA THR A 45 28.47 8.96 -3.45
C THR A 45 27.89 10.10 -2.59
N ILE A 46 27.08 9.73 -1.58
CA ILE A 46 26.87 10.63 -0.44
C ILE A 46 28.26 10.93 0.09
N ASP A 47 28.71 12.18 -0.09
CA ASP A 47 29.99 12.63 0.45
C ASP A 47 29.85 12.78 1.97
N TRP A 48 29.97 11.63 2.64
CA TRP A 48 30.02 11.61 4.08
C TRP A 48 31.29 12.31 4.52
N THR A 49 31.15 13.35 5.32
CA THR A 49 32.32 13.99 5.93
C THR A 49 32.92 13.00 6.95
N PRO A 50 34.00 12.29 6.61
CA PRO A 50 34.58 11.30 7.49
C PRO A 50 35.31 12.00 8.64
N HIS A 51 35.25 11.42 9.83
CA HIS A 51 36.01 11.86 10.99
C HIS A 51 36.84 10.70 11.53
N ALA A 52 37.86 10.34 10.76
CA ALA A 52 38.95 9.50 11.25
C ALA A 52 40.08 10.42 11.76
N GLY A 53 40.53 10.25 12.95
CA GLY A 53 41.80 10.80 13.40
C GLY A 53 41.85 11.38 14.83
N ASP A 54 40.80 12.04 15.32
CA ASP A 54 40.88 12.69 16.64
C ASP A 54 40.22 11.89 17.77
N ALA A 55 39.65 10.73 17.48
CA ALA A 55 38.88 9.90 18.43
C ALA A 55 39.45 8.48 18.58
N ASP A 56 40.71 8.27 18.22
CA ASP A 56 41.35 6.95 18.33
C ASP A 56 41.30 6.43 19.78
N GLY A 57 40.60 5.34 19.97
CA GLY A 57 40.40 4.72 21.27
C GLY A 57 39.27 5.30 22.15
N MET A 58 38.62 6.40 21.75
CA MET A 58 37.45 6.94 22.43
C MET A 58 36.17 6.19 22.02
N VAL A 59 35.22 6.08 22.95
CA VAL A 59 33.89 5.51 22.69
C VAL A 59 32.82 6.31 23.42
N GLY A 60 31.60 6.23 22.89
CA GLY A 60 30.44 6.81 23.56
C GLY A 60 30.33 8.33 23.46
N ALA A 61 29.95 8.96 24.57
CA ALA A 61 29.70 10.40 24.64
C ALA A 61 30.93 11.25 24.33
N GLU A 62 32.14 10.78 24.65
CA GLU A 62 33.40 11.49 24.43
C GLU A 62 33.69 11.66 22.93
N VAL A 63 33.49 10.62 22.14
CA VAL A 63 33.56 10.69 20.67
C VAL A 63 32.61 11.74 20.14
N ILE A 64 31.35 11.68 20.59
CA ILE A 64 30.31 12.60 20.12
C ILE A 64 30.66 14.05 20.51
N GLN A 65 31.18 14.30 21.72
CA GLN A 65 31.64 15.63 22.15
C GLN A 65 32.73 16.21 21.26
N THR A 66 33.68 15.38 20.86
CA THR A 66 34.76 15.80 19.97
C THR A 66 34.20 16.19 18.59
N LEU A 67 33.26 15.40 18.07
CA LEU A 67 32.69 15.60 16.74
C LEU A 67 31.68 16.76 16.69
N VAL A 68 30.97 17.06 17.77
CA VAL A 68 30.03 18.21 17.87
C VAL A 68 30.69 19.54 17.53
N LYS A 69 31.97 19.69 17.88
CA LYS A 69 32.71 20.94 17.61
C LYS A 69 32.75 21.29 16.11
N ARG A 70 32.73 20.31 15.24
CA ARG A 70 32.83 20.43 13.78
C ARG A 70 31.49 20.46 13.07
N LEU A 71 30.39 20.16 13.77
CA LEU A 71 29.05 20.14 13.17
C LEU A 71 28.54 21.55 12.85
N PRO A 72 27.98 21.76 11.64
CA PRO A 72 27.34 23.02 11.26
C PRO A 72 25.95 23.16 11.91
N ASN A 73 25.48 24.40 12.01
CA ASN A 73 24.12 24.74 12.34
C ASN A 73 23.23 24.72 11.10
N ALA A 74 23.20 23.59 10.40
CA ALA A 74 22.47 23.40 9.15
C ALA A 74 21.65 22.11 9.22
N PRO A 75 20.58 21.99 8.40
CA PRO A 75 19.84 20.74 8.29
C PRO A 75 20.73 19.65 7.68
N GLY A 76 20.45 18.39 8.07
CA GLY A 76 21.21 17.27 7.55
C GLY A 76 20.90 15.96 8.24
N VAL A 77 21.63 14.94 7.83
CA VAL A 77 21.54 13.57 8.36
C VAL A 77 22.88 13.16 8.93
N TYR A 78 22.86 12.43 10.02
CA TYR A 78 24.05 11.84 10.66
C TYR A 78 23.83 10.35 10.86
N ARG A 79 24.93 9.58 10.85
CA ARG A 79 24.93 8.18 11.21
C ARG A 79 25.97 7.89 12.28
N MET A 80 25.61 7.06 13.25
CA MET A 80 26.48 6.61 14.32
C MET A 80 26.87 5.15 14.06
N MET A 81 28.14 4.83 14.21
CA MET A 81 28.71 3.52 13.92
C MET A 81 29.48 2.99 15.11
N ASN A 82 29.56 1.66 15.24
CA ASN A 82 30.40 0.98 16.23
C ASN A 82 31.86 0.88 15.73
N ALA A 83 32.72 0.30 16.54
CA ALA A 83 34.14 0.09 16.20
C ALA A 83 34.35 -0.88 15.00
N ALA A 84 33.37 -1.72 14.68
CA ALA A 84 33.40 -2.61 13.53
C ALA A 84 32.92 -1.93 12.23
N GLY A 85 32.46 -0.68 12.30
CA GLY A 85 31.92 0.06 11.16
C GLY A 85 30.43 -0.20 10.89
N ASP A 86 29.74 -0.99 11.74
CA ASP A 86 28.30 -1.21 11.57
C ASP A 86 27.52 0.04 11.95
N VAL A 87 26.55 0.41 11.11
CA VAL A 87 25.67 1.54 11.38
C VAL A 87 24.68 1.19 12.50
N LEU A 88 24.80 1.88 13.61
CA LEU A 88 23.96 1.73 14.79
C LEU A 88 22.65 2.50 14.66
N TYR A 89 22.75 3.74 14.19
CA TYR A 89 21.64 4.69 14.14
C TYR A 89 21.84 5.71 13.00
N VAL A 90 20.74 6.07 12.36
CA VAL A 90 20.64 7.19 11.42
C VAL A 90 19.64 8.18 11.99
N GLY A 91 19.96 9.46 11.97
CA GLY A 91 19.05 10.50 12.43
C GLY A 91 19.17 11.77 11.62
N LYS A 92 18.03 12.46 11.45
CA LYS A 92 17.99 13.80 10.84
C LYS A 92 18.04 14.90 11.88
N ALA A 93 18.38 16.09 11.44
CA ALA A 93 18.36 17.27 12.26
C ALA A 93 18.05 18.52 11.44
N ARG A 94 17.26 19.44 11.99
CA ARG A 94 17.13 20.81 11.52
C ARG A 94 18.41 21.61 11.73
N SER A 95 19.13 21.29 12.82
CA SER A 95 20.46 21.77 13.12
C SER A 95 21.29 20.61 13.67
N LEU A 96 22.20 20.09 12.85
CA LEU A 96 23.06 18.96 13.20
C LEU A 96 23.76 19.20 14.54
N LYS A 97 24.36 20.39 14.73
CA LYS A 97 25.07 20.73 15.95
C LYS A 97 24.20 20.66 17.20
N LYS A 98 22.99 21.28 17.15
CA LYS A 98 22.08 21.30 18.31
C LYS A 98 21.58 19.89 18.63
N ARG A 99 21.21 19.11 17.63
CA ARG A 99 20.68 17.74 17.81
C ARG A 99 21.71 16.82 18.42
N VAL A 100 22.93 16.81 17.87
CA VAL A 100 23.98 15.88 18.32
C VAL A 100 24.55 16.29 19.68
N THR A 101 24.56 17.58 20.02
CA THR A 101 24.96 18.06 21.36
C THR A 101 24.12 17.43 22.47
N ASN A 102 22.83 17.14 22.23
CA ASN A 102 21.97 16.48 23.23
C ASN A 102 22.50 15.09 23.60
N TYR A 103 23.03 14.33 22.64
CA TYR A 103 23.66 13.03 22.92
C TYR A 103 24.97 13.18 23.71
N ALA A 104 25.77 14.16 23.37
CA ALA A 104 27.03 14.45 24.06
C ALA A 104 26.81 14.85 25.54
N GLN A 105 25.68 15.50 25.85
CA GLN A 105 25.34 15.96 27.21
C GLN A 105 24.63 14.88 28.05
N GLY A 106 24.49 13.66 27.54
CA GLY A 106 23.80 12.58 28.26
C GLY A 106 22.29 12.76 28.43
N ARG A 107 21.67 13.64 27.67
CA ARG A 107 20.22 13.88 27.66
C ARG A 107 19.53 12.82 26.81
N PHE A 108 19.38 11.62 27.37
CA PHE A 108 18.74 10.50 26.67
C PHE A 108 17.31 10.37 27.12
N HIS A 109 16.38 10.27 26.17
CA HIS A 109 14.98 10.03 26.46
C HIS A 109 14.68 8.54 26.75
N THR A 110 15.53 7.61 26.24
CA THR A 110 15.34 6.17 26.42
C THR A 110 16.64 5.46 26.74
N ALA A 111 16.54 4.32 27.46
CA ALA A 111 17.68 3.45 27.75
C ALA A 111 18.35 2.92 26.47
N ARG A 112 17.59 2.74 25.40
CA ARG A 112 18.05 2.29 24.07
C ARG A 112 18.96 3.31 23.44
N ILE A 113 18.59 4.58 23.43
CA ILE A 113 19.44 5.66 22.92
C ILE A 113 20.71 5.79 23.77
N GLY A 114 20.60 5.66 25.10
CA GLY A 114 21.78 5.61 25.97
C GLY A 114 22.72 4.46 25.63
N ARG A 115 22.19 3.29 25.27
CA ARG A 115 23.00 2.16 24.82
C ARG A 115 23.64 2.44 23.46
N MET A 116 22.90 2.99 22.50
CA MET A 116 23.41 3.40 21.19
C MET A 116 24.59 4.36 21.34
N VAL A 117 24.45 5.39 22.19
CA VAL A 117 25.54 6.34 22.45
C VAL A 117 26.78 5.63 23.01
N ARG A 118 26.64 4.75 24.00
CA ARG A 118 27.78 4.00 24.58
C ARG A 118 28.50 3.12 23.55
N GLU A 119 27.78 2.57 22.57
CA GLU A 119 28.35 1.71 21.54
C GLU A 119 28.92 2.51 20.35
N THR A 120 28.69 3.84 20.29
CA THR A 120 29.18 4.69 19.20
C THR A 120 30.70 4.88 19.31
N ALA A 121 31.42 4.46 18.28
CA ALA A 121 32.86 4.63 18.14
C ALA A 121 33.19 5.71 17.08
N THR A 122 32.29 5.96 16.12
CA THR A 122 32.47 7.01 15.11
C THR A 122 31.13 7.54 14.64
N MET A 123 31.13 8.73 14.07
CA MET A 123 29.94 9.38 13.53
C MET A 123 30.31 10.11 12.23
N GLU A 124 29.43 10.04 11.27
CA GLU A 124 29.53 10.80 10.03
C GLU A 124 28.25 11.59 9.80
N PHE A 125 28.34 12.67 9.02
CA PHE A 125 27.18 13.48 8.70
C PHE A 125 27.24 13.99 7.26
N VAL A 126 26.06 14.37 6.76
CA VAL A 126 25.90 15.07 5.49
C VAL A 126 24.96 16.26 5.70
N VAL A 127 25.30 17.40 5.11
CA VAL A 127 24.47 18.61 5.13
C VAL A 127 23.49 18.54 3.97
N THR A 128 22.23 18.83 4.22
CA THR A 128 21.18 18.97 3.21
C THR A 128 20.79 20.44 3.04
N ARG A 129 20.13 20.77 1.94
CA ARG A 129 19.65 22.14 1.69
C ARG A 129 18.44 22.47 2.55
N THR A 130 17.56 21.48 2.76
CA THR A 130 16.29 21.63 3.47
C THR A 130 16.08 20.51 4.48
N GLU A 131 15.16 20.72 5.42
CA GLU A 131 14.70 19.68 6.36
C GLU A 131 13.98 18.54 5.66
N ILE A 132 13.26 18.83 4.57
CA ILE A 132 12.54 17.84 3.76
C ILE A 132 13.56 16.89 3.12
N GLU A 133 14.63 17.42 2.53
CA GLU A 133 15.72 16.58 2.01
C GLU A 133 16.35 15.71 3.11
N ALA A 134 16.52 16.26 4.32
CA ALA A 134 17.04 15.49 5.45
C ALA A 134 16.08 14.35 5.86
N LEU A 135 14.77 14.60 5.87
CA LEU A 135 13.75 13.60 6.20
C LEU A 135 13.76 12.45 5.17
N LEU A 136 13.75 12.77 3.88
CA LEU A 136 13.78 11.78 2.81
C LEU A 136 15.08 10.96 2.83
N LEU A 137 16.22 11.63 3.03
CA LEU A 137 17.52 10.98 3.10
C LEU A 137 17.61 10.04 4.33
N GLU A 138 17.11 10.46 5.50
CA GLU A 138 17.03 9.62 6.70
C GLU A 138 16.20 8.37 6.45
N ALA A 139 14.98 8.50 5.90
CA ALA A 139 14.09 7.38 5.62
C ALA A 139 14.74 6.37 4.66
N ASN A 140 15.36 6.83 3.58
CA ASN A 140 16.10 6.01 2.62
C ASN A 140 17.28 5.27 3.24
N LEU A 141 18.07 5.97 4.07
CA LEU A 141 19.20 5.36 4.76
C LEU A 141 18.77 4.32 5.78
N ILE A 142 17.68 4.57 6.53
CA ILE A 142 17.12 3.58 7.47
C ILE A 142 16.66 2.33 6.71
N LYS A 143 15.96 2.49 5.60
CA LYS A 143 15.47 1.38 4.76
C LYS A 143 16.64 0.54 4.21
N ARG A 144 17.69 1.19 3.71
CA ARG A 144 18.85 0.56 3.09
C ARG A 144 19.81 -0.08 4.10
N LEU A 145 20.16 0.65 5.16
CA LEU A 145 21.17 0.24 6.14
C LEU A 145 20.59 -0.58 7.28
N ARG A 146 19.29 -0.52 7.52
CA ARG A 146 18.54 -1.23 8.57
C ARG A 146 19.19 -1.11 9.96
N PRO A 147 19.51 0.10 10.44
CA PRO A 147 20.27 0.30 11.66
C PRO A 147 19.50 -0.23 12.86
N ARG A 148 20.23 -0.85 13.79
CA ARG A 148 19.67 -1.59 14.91
C ARG A 148 18.84 -0.75 15.88
N PHE A 149 19.16 0.54 15.99
CA PHE A 149 18.51 1.48 16.91
C PHE A 149 17.47 2.40 16.26
N ASN A 150 17.11 2.22 14.99
CA ASN A 150 16.01 2.92 14.36
C ASN A 150 14.72 2.11 14.40
N VAL A 151 13.60 2.81 14.17
CA VAL A 151 12.33 2.16 13.81
C VAL A 151 12.47 1.59 12.40
N LEU A 152 12.17 0.30 12.22
CA LEU A 152 12.29 -0.37 10.93
C LEU A 152 10.93 -0.91 10.48
N MET A 153 10.50 -0.51 9.30
CA MET A 153 9.40 -1.15 8.61
C MET A 153 9.85 -2.53 8.10
N ARG A 154 9.14 -3.59 8.49
CA ARG A 154 9.53 -4.98 8.16
C ARG A 154 8.98 -5.49 6.85
N ASP A 155 7.86 -4.95 6.39
CA ASP A 155 7.16 -5.40 5.20
C ASP A 155 7.09 -4.26 4.20
N ASP A 156 8.02 -4.27 3.24
CA ASP A 156 8.22 -3.30 2.18
C ASP A 156 7.69 -3.80 0.81
N LYS A 157 6.94 -4.90 0.79
CA LYS A 157 6.37 -5.41 -0.46
C LYS A 157 5.42 -4.40 -1.08
N SER A 158 5.57 -4.19 -2.38
CA SER A 158 4.66 -3.33 -3.14
C SER A 158 3.21 -3.81 -3.04
N PHE A 159 2.29 -2.84 -3.06
CA PHE A 159 0.87 -3.15 -3.08
C PHE A 159 0.46 -3.69 -4.45
N PRO A 160 -0.51 -4.62 -4.47
CA PRO A 160 -1.11 -5.04 -5.72
C PRO A 160 -2.06 -3.96 -6.26
N TYR A 161 -2.14 -3.88 -7.58
CA TYR A 161 -3.01 -2.99 -8.36
C TYR A 161 -3.84 -3.80 -9.35
N ILE A 162 -4.94 -3.22 -9.81
CA ILE A 162 -5.62 -3.64 -11.03
C ILE A 162 -5.04 -2.84 -12.18
N LEU A 163 -4.59 -3.53 -13.22
CA LEU A 163 -4.12 -2.94 -14.47
C LEU A 163 -5.14 -3.20 -15.58
N LEU A 164 -5.65 -2.14 -16.19
CA LEU A 164 -6.30 -2.19 -17.51
C LEU A 164 -5.28 -1.80 -18.57
N THR A 165 -4.88 -2.76 -19.41
CA THR A 165 -3.81 -2.52 -20.38
C THR A 165 -4.21 -1.54 -21.48
N GLY A 166 -3.24 -0.75 -21.97
CA GLY A 166 -3.44 0.23 -23.04
C GLY A 166 -2.58 -0.04 -24.27
N ASP A 167 -2.00 -1.22 -24.36
CA ASP A 167 -1.05 -1.65 -25.40
C ASP A 167 -1.67 -2.58 -26.45
N HIS A 168 -2.99 -2.83 -26.39
CA HIS A 168 -3.71 -3.73 -27.28
C HIS A 168 -5.08 -3.16 -27.66
N VAL A 169 -5.58 -3.46 -28.89
CA VAL A 169 -6.88 -3.02 -29.37
C VAL A 169 -8.04 -3.48 -28.48
N SER A 170 -7.91 -4.63 -27.86
CA SER A 170 -8.82 -5.12 -26.82
C SER A 170 -8.09 -5.15 -25.48
N PRO A 171 -8.19 -4.10 -24.64
CA PRO A 171 -7.55 -4.06 -23.31
C PRO A 171 -7.90 -5.26 -22.44
N GLY A 172 -6.92 -5.76 -21.69
CA GLY A 172 -7.13 -6.83 -20.71
C GLY A 172 -7.08 -6.28 -19.28
N ILE A 173 -7.70 -7.03 -18.36
CA ILE A 173 -7.66 -6.74 -16.92
C ILE A 173 -6.75 -7.73 -16.22
N TYR A 174 -5.80 -7.21 -15.43
CA TYR A 174 -4.79 -8.03 -14.75
C TYR A 174 -4.53 -7.55 -13.34
N LYS A 175 -4.08 -8.46 -12.51
CA LYS A 175 -3.45 -8.15 -11.24
C LYS A 175 -2.00 -7.73 -11.52
N HIS A 176 -1.59 -6.61 -10.97
CA HIS A 176 -0.26 -6.05 -11.16
C HIS A 176 0.44 -5.78 -9.85
N ARG A 177 1.76 -6.01 -9.80
CA ARG A 177 2.62 -5.68 -8.67
C ARG A 177 3.98 -5.26 -9.17
N GLY A 178 4.61 -4.29 -8.50
CA GLY A 178 5.94 -3.79 -8.83
C GLY A 178 5.90 -2.49 -9.64
N ALA A 179 6.89 -2.29 -10.49
CA ALA A 179 7.02 -1.09 -11.31
C ALA A 179 5.84 -0.93 -12.28
N ARG A 180 5.43 0.30 -12.55
CA ARG A 180 4.32 0.59 -13.47
C ARG A 180 4.83 0.93 -14.87
N SER A 181 5.64 0.04 -15.44
CA SER A 181 6.27 0.27 -16.74
C SER A 181 5.35 -0.03 -17.93
N ARG A 182 4.38 -0.93 -17.74
CA ARG A 182 3.44 -1.32 -18.78
C ARG A 182 2.42 -0.21 -19.05
N LYS A 183 2.17 0.07 -20.31
CA LYS A 183 1.16 1.07 -20.74
C LYS A 183 -0.24 0.62 -20.33
N GLY A 184 -0.97 1.48 -19.61
CA GLY A 184 -2.33 1.21 -19.15
C GLY A 184 -2.72 2.07 -17.95
N ASP A 185 -3.92 1.82 -17.43
CA ASP A 185 -4.47 2.50 -16.27
C ASP A 185 -4.35 1.59 -15.04
N TYR A 186 -3.75 2.13 -13.98
CA TYR A 186 -3.51 1.43 -12.73
C TYR A 186 -4.46 1.91 -11.64
N PHE A 187 -5.21 1.00 -11.06
CA PHE A 187 -6.17 1.27 -9.99
C PHE A 187 -5.71 0.57 -8.70
N GLY A 188 -5.56 1.31 -7.63
CA GLY A 188 -5.03 0.83 -6.35
C GLY A 188 -4.53 1.97 -5.49
N PRO A 189 -3.80 1.69 -4.42
CA PRO A 189 -3.34 0.37 -3.97
C PRO A 189 -4.45 -0.47 -3.32
N PHE A 190 -4.38 -1.79 -3.47
CA PHE A 190 -5.22 -2.72 -2.72
C PHE A 190 -4.46 -3.31 -1.54
N ALA A 191 -5.19 -3.61 -0.45
CA ALA A 191 -4.57 -4.15 0.76
C ALA A 191 -3.95 -5.54 0.57
N SER A 192 -4.57 -6.39 -0.24
CA SER A 192 -4.10 -7.77 -0.46
C SER A 192 -4.32 -8.24 -1.90
N ALA A 193 -3.54 -9.22 -2.31
CA ALA A 193 -3.66 -9.87 -3.60
C ALA A 193 -5.03 -10.57 -3.77
N GLY A 194 -5.57 -11.17 -2.71
CA GLY A 194 -6.92 -11.77 -2.71
C GLY A 194 -8.02 -10.74 -2.93
N ALA A 195 -7.91 -9.53 -2.35
CA ALA A 195 -8.86 -8.45 -2.61
C ALA A 195 -8.88 -8.05 -4.09
N VAL A 196 -7.71 -7.94 -4.74
CA VAL A 196 -7.61 -7.68 -6.18
C VAL A 196 -8.26 -8.80 -6.99
N GLY A 197 -7.97 -10.06 -6.67
CA GLY A 197 -8.54 -11.22 -7.37
C GLY A 197 -10.08 -11.22 -7.30
N ARG A 198 -10.64 -11.04 -6.12
CA ARG A 198 -12.11 -10.93 -5.95
C ARG A 198 -12.71 -9.77 -6.74
N THR A 199 -12.08 -8.61 -6.70
CA THR A 199 -12.54 -7.43 -7.47
C THR A 199 -12.48 -7.70 -8.97
N ILE A 200 -11.38 -8.24 -9.51
CA ILE A 200 -11.26 -8.60 -10.94
C ILE A 200 -12.34 -9.60 -11.35
N ASN A 201 -12.58 -10.65 -10.56
CA ASN A 201 -13.63 -11.62 -10.83
C ASN A 201 -15.03 -10.99 -10.93
N SER A 202 -15.33 -10.04 -10.04
CA SER A 202 -16.60 -9.31 -10.09
C SER A 202 -16.66 -8.35 -11.30
N LEU A 203 -15.57 -7.67 -11.61
CA LEU A 203 -15.48 -6.80 -12.79
C LEU A 203 -15.61 -7.59 -14.11
N GLN A 204 -15.07 -8.80 -14.17
CA GLN A 204 -15.26 -9.68 -15.33
C GLN A 204 -16.72 -10.10 -15.51
N ARG A 205 -17.46 -10.35 -14.44
CA ARG A 205 -18.90 -10.63 -14.51
C ARG A 205 -19.72 -9.41 -14.93
N ALA A 206 -19.31 -8.21 -14.48
CA ALA A 206 -20.03 -6.98 -14.78
C ALA A 206 -19.73 -6.42 -16.19
N PHE A 207 -18.47 -6.45 -16.62
CA PHE A 207 -17.99 -5.79 -17.84
C PHE A 207 -17.40 -6.74 -18.87
N LEU A 208 -17.38 -8.05 -18.62
CA LEU A 208 -16.96 -9.11 -19.55
C LEU A 208 -15.56 -8.89 -20.12
N LEU A 209 -14.64 -8.35 -19.32
CA LEU A 209 -13.28 -8.04 -19.74
C LEU A 209 -12.40 -9.29 -19.83
N ARG A 210 -11.55 -9.34 -20.86
CA ARG A 210 -10.57 -10.43 -20.99
C ARG A 210 -9.47 -10.33 -19.95
N SER A 211 -8.96 -11.48 -19.50
CA SER A 211 -7.77 -11.61 -18.66
C SER A 211 -6.69 -12.48 -19.28
N CYS A 212 -6.85 -12.92 -20.52
CA CYS A 212 -5.88 -13.74 -21.23
C CYS A 212 -4.73 -12.89 -21.79
N THR A 213 -3.54 -13.51 -21.95
CA THR A 213 -2.37 -12.90 -22.58
C THR A 213 -2.64 -12.53 -24.04
N ASN A 214 -1.85 -11.60 -24.59
CA ASN A 214 -1.96 -11.21 -25.98
C ASN A 214 -1.66 -12.40 -26.92
N SER A 215 -0.66 -13.21 -26.60
CA SER A 215 -0.34 -14.42 -27.36
C SER A 215 -1.50 -15.41 -27.38
N PHE A 216 -2.20 -15.60 -26.25
CA PHE A 216 -3.38 -16.46 -26.21
C PHE A 216 -4.55 -15.87 -27.02
N TYR A 217 -4.71 -14.56 -26.99
CA TYR A 217 -5.73 -13.84 -27.75
C TYR A 217 -5.53 -14.00 -29.26
N GLU A 218 -4.32 -13.80 -29.76
CA GLU A 218 -3.98 -13.82 -31.21
C GLU A 218 -4.09 -15.24 -31.82
N ASN A 219 -3.87 -16.27 -31.03
CA ASN A 219 -3.90 -17.66 -31.50
C ASN A 219 -5.28 -18.33 -31.36
N ARG A 220 -6.35 -17.58 -31.00
CA ARG A 220 -7.69 -18.16 -30.81
C ARG A 220 -8.50 -18.23 -32.09
N THR A 221 -9.05 -19.42 -32.32
CA THR A 221 -9.96 -19.70 -33.47
C THR A 221 -11.39 -19.99 -33.03
N ARG A 222 -11.63 -20.18 -31.73
CA ARG A 222 -12.96 -20.44 -31.17
C ARG A 222 -13.08 -19.83 -29.77
N PRO A 223 -14.32 -19.46 -29.30
CA PRO A 223 -14.52 -18.94 -27.97
C PRO A 223 -13.97 -19.87 -26.87
N CYS A 224 -13.35 -19.26 -25.87
CA CYS A 224 -12.77 -19.98 -24.73
C CYS A 224 -13.79 -20.18 -23.60
N LEU A 225 -13.38 -20.89 -22.54
CA LEU A 225 -14.23 -21.15 -21.39
C LEU A 225 -14.75 -19.86 -20.74
N LEU A 226 -13.92 -18.79 -20.65
CA LEU A 226 -14.33 -17.51 -20.04
C LEU A 226 -15.52 -16.88 -20.80
N TYR A 227 -15.58 -17.01 -22.12
CA TYR A 227 -16.73 -16.60 -22.89
C TYR A 227 -17.96 -17.44 -22.56
N GLN A 228 -17.82 -18.77 -22.54
CA GLN A 228 -18.93 -19.69 -22.27
C GLN A 228 -19.55 -19.47 -20.88
N ILE A 229 -18.73 -19.17 -19.87
CA ILE A 229 -19.20 -18.88 -18.50
C ILE A 229 -19.51 -17.39 -18.28
N LYS A 230 -19.65 -16.59 -19.35
CA LYS A 230 -20.02 -15.17 -19.32
C LYS A 230 -19.11 -14.31 -18.44
N ARG A 231 -17.80 -14.53 -18.54
CA ARG A 231 -16.76 -13.70 -17.89
C ARG A 231 -15.90 -12.90 -18.87
N CYS A 232 -16.09 -13.14 -20.18
CA CYS A 232 -15.41 -12.42 -21.25
C CYS A 232 -16.36 -12.27 -22.43
N ALA A 233 -16.33 -11.12 -23.08
CA ALA A 233 -17.17 -10.86 -24.26
C ALA A 233 -16.67 -11.52 -25.56
N GLY A 234 -15.51 -12.21 -25.55
CA GLY A 234 -14.97 -12.93 -26.70
C GLY A 234 -14.43 -12.07 -27.84
N PRO A 235 -13.74 -10.94 -27.59
CA PRO A 235 -13.24 -10.08 -28.66
C PRO A 235 -12.18 -10.76 -29.57
N CYS A 236 -11.55 -11.84 -29.09
CA CYS A 236 -10.55 -12.60 -29.85
C CYS A 236 -11.13 -13.43 -30.99
N THR A 237 -12.42 -13.76 -30.94
CA THR A 237 -13.13 -14.56 -31.95
C THR A 237 -14.24 -13.78 -32.65
N GLY A 238 -14.33 -12.46 -32.42
CA GLY A 238 -15.29 -11.59 -33.08
C GLY A 238 -16.71 -11.69 -32.52
N GLU A 239 -16.91 -12.28 -31.33
CA GLU A 239 -18.23 -12.36 -30.66
C GLU A 239 -18.76 -10.98 -30.25
N ILE A 240 -17.87 -10.01 -30.14
CA ILE A 240 -18.17 -8.60 -29.89
C ILE A 240 -17.30 -7.73 -30.81
N SER A 241 -17.83 -6.59 -31.28
CA SER A 241 -17.02 -5.64 -32.03
C SER A 241 -15.97 -4.97 -31.13
N HIS A 242 -14.86 -4.51 -31.73
CA HIS A 242 -13.87 -3.76 -30.97
C HIS A 242 -14.42 -2.46 -30.38
N GLN A 243 -15.37 -1.83 -31.07
CA GLN A 243 -16.01 -0.60 -30.60
C GLN A 243 -16.89 -0.85 -29.37
N ASP A 244 -17.72 -1.90 -29.42
CA ASP A 244 -18.57 -2.25 -28.26
C ASP A 244 -17.73 -2.73 -27.08
N TYR A 245 -16.66 -3.49 -27.36
CA TYR A 245 -15.72 -3.88 -26.31
C TYR A 245 -15.01 -2.68 -25.65
N ALA A 246 -14.65 -1.66 -26.44
CA ALA A 246 -14.09 -0.43 -25.90
C ALA A 246 -15.09 0.31 -24.99
N GLY A 247 -16.40 0.21 -25.27
CA GLY A 247 -17.48 0.70 -24.41
C GLY A 247 -17.45 0.00 -23.03
N LEU A 248 -17.35 -1.34 -23.00
CA LEU A 248 -17.26 -2.09 -21.76
C LEU A 248 -16.00 -1.73 -20.93
N VAL A 249 -14.88 -1.50 -21.62
CA VAL A 249 -13.63 -1.04 -20.97
C VAL A 249 -13.81 0.37 -20.38
N ALA A 250 -14.49 1.27 -21.09
CA ALA A 250 -14.76 2.63 -20.60
C ALA A 250 -15.66 2.61 -19.35
N GLU A 251 -16.74 1.81 -19.36
CA GLU A 251 -17.60 1.62 -18.18
C GLU A 251 -16.82 1.08 -16.97
N ALA A 252 -15.92 0.10 -17.19
CA ALA A 252 -15.06 -0.43 -16.12
C ALA A 252 -14.09 0.62 -15.58
N LYS A 253 -13.51 1.45 -16.44
CA LYS A 253 -12.66 2.59 -16.03
C LYS A 253 -13.45 3.61 -15.22
N ASP A 254 -14.66 3.94 -15.65
CA ASP A 254 -15.55 4.86 -14.95
C ASP A 254 -15.90 4.32 -13.55
N PHE A 255 -16.22 3.04 -13.45
CA PHE A 255 -16.48 2.38 -12.18
C PHE A 255 -15.26 2.41 -11.24
N LEU A 256 -14.09 2.01 -11.72
CA LEU A 256 -12.83 2.00 -10.95
C LEU A 256 -12.33 3.41 -10.61
N SER A 257 -12.73 4.43 -11.37
CA SER A 257 -12.41 5.84 -11.09
C SER A 257 -13.43 6.53 -10.17
N GLY A 258 -14.37 5.78 -9.53
CA GLY A 258 -15.32 6.29 -8.57
C GLY A 258 -16.67 6.74 -9.11
N ARG A 259 -16.86 6.71 -10.41
CA ARG A 259 -18.15 7.01 -11.02
C ARG A 259 -19.14 5.83 -10.98
N SER A 260 -19.05 5.04 -9.90
CA SER A 260 -19.82 3.80 -9.74
C SER A 260 -21.32 4.01 -9.73
N LEU A 261 -21.81 5.12 -9.16
CA LEU A 261 -23.24 5.46 -9.16
C LEU A 261 -23.74 5.73 -10.57
N LYS A 262 -23.00 6.51 -11.37
CA LYS A 262 -23.31 6.79 -12.77
C LYS A 262 -23.44 5.50 -13.58
N VAL A 263 -22.42 4.63 -13.51
CA VAL A 263 -22.40 3.35 -14.23
C VAL A 263 -23.59 2.47 -13.83
N LYS A 264 -23.91 2.37 -12.54
CA LYS A 264 -25.07 1.60 -12.06
C LYS A 264 -26.40 2.18 -12.56
N THR A 265 -26.53 3.50 -12.59
CA THR A 265 -27.73 4.16 -13.10
C THR A 265 -27.92 3.88 -14.58
N GLU A 266 -26.85 3.95 -15.37
CA GLU A 266 -26.90 3.66 -16.82
C GLU A 266 -27.25 2.19 -17.10
N ILE A 267 -26.65 1.24 -16.39
CA ILE A 267 -26.99 -0.19 -16.50
C ILE A 267 -28.45 -0.46 -16.06
N SER A 268 -28.92 0.21 -14.99
CA SER A 268 -30.29 0.09 -14.52
C SER A 268 -31.30 0.61 -15.53
N ALA A 269 -31.00 1.75 -16.18
CA ALA A 269 -31.83 2.29 -17.26
C ALA A 269 -31.88 1.34 -18.45
N ALA A 270 -30.74 0.77 -18.87
CA ALA A 270 -30.67 -0.21 -19.94
C ALA A 270 -31.43 -1.51 -19.61
N MET A 271 -31.41 -1.94 -18.35
CA MET A 271 -32.21 -3.08 -17.88
C MET A 271 -33.71 -2.80 -18.00
N GLN A 272 -34.14 -1.62 -17.57
CA GLN A 272 -35.54 -1.21 -17.62
C GLN A 272 -36.04 -1.12 -19.08
N GLN A 273 -35.23 -0.51 -19.94
CA GLN A 273 -35.55 -0.42 -21.37
C GLN A 273 -35.69 -1.81 -22.02
N ALA A 274 -34.75 -2.71 -21.81
CA ALA A 274 -34.81 -4.08 -22.30
C ALA A 274 -36.08 -4.82 -21.81
N SER A 275 -36.49 -4.57 -20.57
CA SER A 275 -37.72 -5.14 -20.00
C SER A 275 -38.98 -4.59 -20.67
N GLU A 276 -39.02 -3.28 -20.98
CA GLU A 276 -40.12 -2.63 -21.68
C GLU A 276 -40.25 -3.10 -23.14
N GLU A 277 -39.10 -3.40 -23.78
CA GLU A 277 -39.01 -4.01 -25.10
C GLU A 277 -39.34 -5.52 -25.09
N LEU A 278 -39.65 -6.11 -23.94
CA LEU A 278 -39.86 -7.54 -23.71
C LEU A 278 -38.65 -8.43 -24.02
N ASP A 279 -37.45 -7.84 -24.08
CA ASP A 279 -36.19 -8.57 -24.24
C ASP A 279 -35.68 -8.98 -22.83
N PHE A 280 -36.31 -10.02 -22.27
CA PHE A 280 -36.02 -10.47 -20.94
C PHE A 280 -34.64 -11.08 -20.79
N GLU A 281 -34.04 -11.59 -21.86
CA GLU A 281 -32.66 -12.11 -21.85
C GLU A 281 -31.64 -10.99 -21.64
N ARG A 282 -31.80 -9.87 -22.36
CA ARG A 282 -30.96 -8.67 -22.16
C ARG A 282 -31.20 -8.06 -20.79
N ALA A 283 -32.44 -7.97 -20.35
CA ALA A 283 -32.76 -7.46 -19.01
C ALA A 283 -32.10 -8.31 -17.92
N ALA A 284 -32.09 -9.63 -18.04
CA ALA A 284 -31.42 -10.54 -17.12
C ALA A 284 -29.89 -10.33 -17.10
N ILE A 285 -29.25 -10.11 -18.25
CA ILE A 285 -27.82 -9.79 -18.34
C ILE A 285 -27.50 -8.51 -17.56
N TYR A 286 -28.28 -7.44 -17.73
CA TYR A 286 -28.08 -6.19 -17.01
C TYR A 286 -28.31 -6.33 -15.50
N ARG A 287 -29.32 -7.10 -15.08
CA ARG A 287 -29.57 -7.45 -13.67
C ARG A 287 -28.36 -8.14 -13.07
N ASP A 288 -27.80 -9.14 -13.74
CA ASP A 288 -26.67 -9.92 -13.24
C ASP A 288 -25.38 -9.06 -13.15
N ARG A 289 -25.20 -8.12 -14.09
CA ARG A 289 -24.14 -7.10 -14.03
C ARG A 289 -24.29 -6.19 -12.81
N LEU A 290 -25.50 -5.70 -12.54
CA LEU A 290 -25.80 -4.88 -11.35
C LEU A 290 -25.55 -5.65 -10.05
N ALA A 291 -25.93 -6.92 -9.99
CA ALA A 291 -25.68 -7.78 -8.84
C ALA A 291 -24.17 -7.95 -8.59
N ALA A 292 -23.38 -8.20 -9.65
CA ALA A 292 -21.93 -8.31 -9.56
C ALA A 292 -21.27 -7.02 -9.03
N LEU A 293 -21.70 -5.84 -9.51
CA LEU A 293 -21.19 -4.54 -9.04
C LEU A 293 -21.60 -4.23 -7.61
N SER A 294 -22.81 -4.64 -7.20
CA SER A 294 -23.28 -4.45 -5.83
C SER A 294 -22.50 -5.32 -4.85
N HIS A 295 -22.11 -6.52 -5.25
CA HIS A 295 -21.28 -7.41 -4.44
C HIS A 295 -19.89 -6.84 -4.17
N VAL A 296 -19.26 -6.16 -5.15
CA VAL A 296 -17.98 -5.46 -4.93
C VAL A 296 -18.10 -4.42 -3.82
N GLN A 297 -19.23 -3.72 -3.74
CA GLN A 297 -19.45 -2.67 -2.74
C GLN A 297 -19.89 -3.20 -1.37
N ALA A 298 -20.59 -4.33 -1.31
CA ALA A 298 -21.10 -4.88 -0.05
C ALA A 298 -19.99 -5.38 0.89
N HIS A 299 -18.87 -5.84 0.36
CA HIS A 299 -17.71 -6.28 1.15
C HIS A 299 -16.88 -5.13 1.74
N GLN A 300 -17.26 -3.87 1.49
CA GLN A 300 -16.57 -2.67 1.93
C GLN A 300 -17.39 -1.98 3.03
N GLY A 301 -17.44 -2.59 4.22
CA GLY A 301 -18.36 -2.25 5.31
C GLY A 301 -18.29 -0.82 5.89
N ILE A 302 -17.34 0.03 5.48
CA ILE A 302 -17.23 1.42 5.93
C ILE A 302 -16.89 2.30 4.73
N ASN A 303 -17.89 2.98 4.18
CA ASN A 303 -17.69 3.97 3.11
C ASN A 303 -18.04 5.36 3.65
N PRO A 304 -17.05 6.19 4.04
CA PRO A 304 -17.31 7.55 4.45
C PRO A 304 -17.77 8.39 3.25
N GLN A 305 -18.93 9.03 3.37
CA GLN A 305 -19.49 9.87 2.30
C GLN A 305 -18.67 11.15 2.03
N THR A 306 -17.80 11.52 2.97
CA THR A 306 -17.04 12.79 2.95
C THR A 306 -15.59 12.65 2.50
N VAL A 307 -15.08 11.43 2.34
CA VAL A 307 -13.68 11.17 2.01
C VAL A 307 -13.59 10.49 0.65
N GLU A 308 -13.21 11.24 -0.38
CA GLU A 308 -13.00 10.67 -1.71
C GLU A 308 -11.71 9.85 -1.79
N GLU A 309 -10.61 10.39 -1.25
CA GLU A 309 -9.30 9.76 -1.29
C GLU A 309 -8.54 10.07 -0.01
N ALA A 310 -8.24 9.01 0.76
CA ALA A 310 -7.42 9.11 1.96
C ALA A 310 -6.76 7.79 2.33
N ASP A 311 -5.64 7.89 3.05
CA ASP A 311 -5.09 6.79 3.84
C ASP A 311 -5.29 7.10 5.32
N VAL A 312 -5.85 6.14 6.06
CA VAL A 312 -6.10 6.29 7.50
C VAL A 312 -5.16 5.38 8.27
N PHE A 313 -4.37 5.97 9.16
CA PHE A 313 -3.42 5.25 9.99
C PHE A 313 -3.86 5.26 11.44
N ALA A 314 -3.97 4.07 12.02
CA ALA A 314 -4.17 3.89 13.45
C ALA A 314 -3.01 3.11 14.05
N VAL A 315 -2.41 3.64 15.11
CA VAL A 315 -1.35 2.97 15.86
C VAL A 315 -1.86 2.50 17.21
N HIS A 316 -1.48 1.29 17.57
CA HIS A 316 -1.73 0.69 18.88
C HIS A 316 -0.46 0.02 19.40
N GLN A 317 -0.19 0.21 20.71
CA GLN A 317 0.95 -0.40 21.38
C GLN A 317 0.48 -1.21 22.58
N GLU A 318 0.90 -2.47 22.64
CA GLU A 318 0.59 -3.36 23.75
C GLU A 318 1.69 -4.42 23.89
N GLY A 319 2.04 -4.76 25.14
CA GLY A 319 3.02 -5.81 25.42
C GLY A 319 4.40 -5.61 24.78
N GLY A 320 4.81 -4.34 24.54
CA GLY A 320 6.07 -4.01 23.86
C GLY A 320 6.06 -4.19 22.34
N GLN A 321 4.90 -4.46 21.76
CA GLN A 321 4.71 -4.53 20.31
C GLN A 321 3.91 -3.32 19.82
N THR A 322 4.22 -2.87 18.62
CA THR A 322 3.47 -1.80 17.94
C THR A 322 2.81 -2.37 16.70
N CYS A 323 1.51 -2.14 16.58
CA CYS A 323 0.72 -2.41 15.39
C CYS A 323 0.29 -1.08 14.76
N ILE A 324 0.51 -0.92 13.46
CA ILE A 324 -0.02 0.21 12.68
C ILE A 324 -0.97 -0.36 11.65
N GLN A 325 -2.24 -0.03 11.77
CA GLN A 325 -3.29 -0.41 10.84
C GLN A 325 -3.47 0.72 9.83
N VAL A 326 -3.41 0.38 8.54
CA VAL A 326 -3.64 1.32 7.43
C VAL A 326 -4.90 0.93 6.69
N PHE A 327 -5.80 1.88 6.46
CA PHE A 327 -6.98 1.72 5.60
C PHE A 327 -6.82 2.61 4.37
N PHE A 328 -7.12 2.06 3.20
CA PHE A 328 -7.02 2.76 1.92
C PHE A 328 -8.40 3.15 1.42
N PHE A 329 -8.67 4.43 1.38
CA PHE A 329 -9.89 4.97 0.79
C PHE A 329 -9.57 5.57 -0.58
N ARG A 330 -10.24 5.11 -1.62
CA ARG A 330 -10.14 5.63 -2.97
C ARG A 330 -11.55 5.72 -3.56
N THR A 331 -11.85 6.87 -4.18
CA THR A 331 -13.14 7.10 -4.81
C THR A 331 -14.35 6.92 -3.88
N GLY A 332 -14.19 7.34 -2.61
CA GLY A 332 -15.22 7.19 -1.57
C GLY A 332 -15.43 5.75 -1.10
N GLN A 333 -14.55 4.82 -1.45
CA GLN A 333 -14.67 3.40 -1.10
C GLN A 333 -13.44 2.92 -0.32
N ASN A 334 -13.66 2.02 0.64
CA ASN A 334 -12.57 1.35 1.33
C ASN A 334 -12.01 0.23 0.43
N TRP A 335 -10.79 0.40 -0.07
CA TRP A 335 -10.10 -0.59 -0.90
C TRP A 335 -9.31 -1.62 -0.08
N GLY A 336 -9.62 -1.69 1.20
CA GLY A 336 -9.06 -2.64 2.14
C GLY A 336 -8.16 -2.01 3.18
N ASN A 337 -7.58 -2.86 4.02
CA ASN A 337 -6.70 -2.44 5.10
C ASN A 337 -5.53 -3.41 5.25
N ARG A 338 -4.47 -2.95 5.90
CA ARG A 338 -3.29 -3.76 6.19
C ARG A 338 -2.69 -3.39 7.54
N ALA A 339 -2.33 -4.42 8.31
CA ALA A 339 -1.59 -4.26 9.54
C ALA A 339 -0.09 -4.36 9.30
N TYR A 340 0.67 -3.49 9.96
CA TYR A 340 2.12 -3.47 9.98
C TYR A 340 2.62 -3.59 11.42
N PHE A 341 3.70 -4.32 11.59
CA PHE A 341 4.35 -4.52 12.89
C PHE A 341 5.81 -4.03 12.80
N PRO A 342 6.03 -2.69 12.84
CA PRO A 342 7.37 -2.14 12.77
C PRO A 342 8.21 -2.60 13.96
N LYS A 343 9.50 -2.80 13.74
CA LYS A 343 10.43 -3.04 14.83
C LYS A 343 10.76 -1.69 15.46
N ALA A 344 10.21 -1.42 16.64
CA ALA A 344 10.44 -0.21 17.40
C ALA A 344 10.91 -0.53 18.82
N ASP A 345 11.48 0.47 19.49
CA ASP A 345 11.74 0.37 20.92
C ASP A 345 10.40 0.42 21.68
N PRO A 346 10.13 -0.52 22.60
CA PRO A 346 8.93 -0.46 23.44
C PRO A 346 8.77 0.82 24.26
N ALA A 347 9.86 1.57 24.48
CA ALA A 347 9.84 2.83 25.22
C ALA A 347 9.53 4.07 24.34
N LEU A 348 9.40 3.91 23.02
CA LEU A 348 9.00 5.00 22.12
C LEU A 348 7.49 5.20 22.19
N GLU A 349 7.08 6.47 22.21
CA GLU A 349 5.66 6.85 22.12
C GLU A 349 5.05 6.47 20.77
N ALA A 350 3.77 6.13 20.78
CA ALA A 350 3.03 5.75 19.58
C ALA A 350 3.15 6.77 18.44
N ALA A 351 3.13 8.07 18.78
CA ALA A 351 3.28 9.16 17.84
C ALA A 351 4.67 9.19 17.15
N GLU A 352 5.74 8.89 17.89
CA GLU A 352 7.10 8.85 17.34
C GLU A 352 7.28 7.66 16.39
N VAL A 353 6.73 6.50 16.76
CA VAL A 353 6.75 5.30 15.90
C VAL A 353 5.94 5.55 14.63
N LEU A 354 4.77 6.18 14.75
CA LEU A 354 3.91 6.52 13.62
C LEU A 354 4.59 7.49 12.65
N GLY A 355 5.23 8.56 13.15
CA GLY A 355 5.97 9.52 12.32
C GLY A 355 7.11 8.87 11.54
N SER A 356 7.94 8.06 12.21
CA SER A 356 9.03 7.31 11.57
C SER A 356 8.52 6.29 10.54
N PHE A 357 7.36 5.68 10.81
CA PHE A 357 6.71 4.75 9.89
C PHE A 357 6.21 5.46 8.64
N LEU A 358 5.53 6.60 8.77
CA LEU A 358 4.97 7.37 7.65
C LEU A 358 6.05 7.79 6.65
N ALA A 359 7.19 8.30 7.12
CA ALA A 359 8.31 8.69 6.28
C ALA A 359 8.84 7.52 5.44
N GLN A 360 8.93 6.32 6.04
CA GLN A 360 9.36 5.10 5.34
C GLN A 360 8.27 4.54 4.42
N PHE A 361 6.99 4.69 4.81
CA PHE A 361 5.85 4.16 4.07
C PHE A 361 5.64 4.87 2.74
N TYR A 362 5.78 6.20 2.71
CA TYR A 362 5.57 7.00 1.51
C TYR A 362 6.83 7.25 0.68
N ASP A 363 7.97 6.68 1.05
CA ASP A 363 9.20 6.77 0.25
C ASP A 363 9.03 6.25 -1.20
N ASP A 364 8.25 5.17 -1.36
CA ASP A 364 8.02 4.50 -2.65
C ASP A 364 6.54 4.41 -3.06
N LYS A 365 5.64 5.06 -2.30
CA LYS A 365 4.19 4.98 -2.53
C LYS A 365 3.60 6.34 -2.89
N PRO A 366 2.60 6.38 -3.78
CA PRO A 366 1.90 7.61 -4.06
C PRO A 366 1.13 8.07 -2.83
N THR A 367 1.26 9.35 -2.50
CA THR A 367 0.49 9.98 -1.43
C THR A 367 -0.95 10.27 -1.90
N PRO A 368 -1.97 9.99 -1.08
CA PRO A 368 -3.34 10.38 -1.36
C PRO A 368 -3.55 11.87 -1.08
N ARG A 369 -4.75 12.38 -1.41
CA ARG A 369 -5.12 13.77 -1.09
C ARG A 369 -5.19 14.08 0.39
N ALA A 370 -5.48 13.08 1.22
CA ALA A 370 -5.57 13.22 2.67
C ALA A 370 -4.92 12.03 3.37
N ILE A 371 -4.22 12.31 4.46
CA ILE A 371 -3.68 11.31 5.38
C ILE A 371 -4.28 11.60 6.75
N LEU A 372 -5.06 10.65 7.28
CA LEU A 372 -5.71 10.76 8.58
C LEU A 372 -4.95 9.92 9.60
N LEU A 373 -4.60 10.49 10.71
CA LEU A 373 -3.75 9.88 11.74
C LEU A 373 -4.50 9.77 13.06
N SER A 374 -4.34 8.64 13.77
CA SER A 374 -4.88 8.45 15.11
C SER A 374 -4.16 9.28 16.19
N HIS A 375 -2.92 9.70 15.93
CA HIS A 375 -2.08 10.50 16.82
C HIS A 375 -1.41 11.61 16.01
N ALA A 376 -1.27 12.80 16.62
CA ALA A 376 -0.47 13.86 16.03
C ALA A 376 1.01 13.45 16.02
N VAL A 377 1.67 13.61 14.89
CA VAL A 377 3.10 13.35 14.76
C VAL A 377 3.90 14.64 14.85
N VAL A 378 5.08 14.58 15.45
CA VAL A 378 5.91 15.79 15.74
C VAL A 378 6.28 16.55 14.48
N GLU A 379 6.37 15.86 13.35
CA GLU A 379 6.84 16.38 12.06
C GLU A 379 5.72 16.49 11.02
N GLN A 380 4.50 16.71 11.49
CA GLN A 380 3.32 16.80 10.63
C GLN A 380 3.48 17.83 9.49
N GLU A 381 4.08 19.00 9.79
CA GLU A 381 4.34 20.06 8.79
C GLU A 381 5.37 19.66 7.72
N LEU A 382 6.27 18.72 8.03
CA LEU A 382 7.26 18.22 7.07
C LEU A 382 6.74 17.08 6.21
N LEU A 383 5.69 16.40 6.69
CA LEU A 383 5.06 15.26 6.02
C LEU A 383 3.89 15.69 5.13
N ALA A 384 3.33 16.89 5.37
CA ALA A 384 2.22 17.48 4.60
C ALA A 384 2.72 18.21 3.36
#